data_2f75dda0e560b6ab2d0a79b252e748bf
#
_entry.id   2f75dda0e560b6ab2d0a79b252e748bf
#
_cell.length_a   1.000
_cell.length_b   1.000
_cell.length_c   1.000
_cell.angle_alpha   90.00
_cell.angle_beta   90.00
_cell.angle_gamma   90.00
#
_symmetry.space_group_name_H-M   'P 1'
#
loop_
_entity.id
_entity.type
_entity.pdbx_description
1 polymer ?
#
loop_
_entity_poly.entity_id
_entity_poly.type
_entity_poly.pdbx_seq_one_letter_code
_entity_poly.pdbx_strand_id
1 'polypeptide(L)'
;MLLRPFNSLIALLTAVILFLGFSILWNANDSPPALVPFAPSTPASRISESGTNKYVVAGEKEKVDIQATLAVGQSALVDGSAPASEPTETVSKIEGSQEPQKPSEGSTKGETSESKPKDPPKPDESGFLPAIKKGQLPNPMRIFLLEDAGSHEEVFGALIYAFAQIPNSYIYQYLFRPRFNIFAVLKSFNLKNLAKPRFSTSMKLNEQTPQPDIILATTCEFDVTRLQTQMTYMLGNGSYLFCTIHHADRWHNESSYKYYNAIKPWVEADQVTFLFLSSHTKRYVEEIVLPSWEPKHRIAATKFEVFVPVFPVEPSTKKEMSFSLQGNYESVRRDYKSIFGRFSNFAKKNPDKPQFQQLRMHLIGHGNHPEVPEDIRERVEFNEGLEFLEFYKILSESFALLPAFANDEYYDRKASSSVPASLIAGVPIVGKRRLLQTYDYLTEDSMWIQDDEEDDMDVIGRILEMSEQQIEDQKARTRERNREILDENANKALMWSRTITYQQKRTGQEPLREGWNWEW
;
A
#
# COMPACT_ATOMS: atom_id res chain seq x y z
N MET A 1 -27.85 54.02 37.20
CA MET A 1 -27.40 53.47 35.93
C MET A 1 -26.03 52.81 36.10
N LEU A 2 -25.96 51.72 36.90
CA LEU A 2 -24.74 50.98 37.22
C LEU A 2 -25.09 49.55 37.67
N LEU A 3 -25.46 48.65 36.75
CA LEU A 3 -25.63 47.22 37.02
C LEU A 3 -25.47 46.42 35.69
N ARG A 4 -24.24 46.35 35.15
CA ARG A 4 -23.92 45.48 34.02
C ARG A 4 -22.48 44.94 33.92
N PRO A 5 -21.75 44.57 34.97
CA PRO A 5 -20.61 43.67 34.77
C PRO A 5 -20.70 42.30 35.47
N PHE A 6 -21.77 42.04 36.27
CA PHE A 6 -21.77 40.81 37.10
C PHE A 6 -22.09 39.53 36.31
N ASN A 7 -22.89 39.61 35.28
CA ASN A 7 -23.27 38.41 34.49
C ASN A 7 -22.14 37.88 33.60
N SER A 8 -21.24 38.73 33.14
CA SER A 8 -20.10 38.30 32.30
C SER A 8 -19.03 37.54 33.08
N LEU A 9 -18.85 37.89 34.39
CA LEU A 9 -17.87 37.21 35.24
C LEU A 9 -18.35 35.79 35.61
N ILE A 10 -19.63 35.62 35.88
CA ILE A 10 -20.24 34.31 36.18
C ILE A 10 -20.19 33.40 34.96
N ALA A 11 -20.48 33.89 33.74
CA ALA A 11 -20.37 33.12 32.51
C ALA A 11 -18.92 32.67 32.22
N LEU A 12 -17.95 33.55 32.51
CA LEU A 12 -16.53 33.20 32.33
C LEU A 12 -16.06 32.15 33.36
N LEU A 13 -16.47 32.28 34.64
CA LEU A 13 -16.15 31.28 35.67
C LEU A 13 -16.78 29.91 35.37
N THR A 14 -18.02 29.88 34.88
CA THR A 14 -18.69 28.63 34.51
C THR A 14 -18.01 27.96 33.33
N ALA A 15 -17.58 28.71 32.30
CA ALA A 15 -16.82 28.20 31.17
C ALA A 15 -15.45 27.62 31.57
N VAL A 16 -14.74 28.27 32.49
CA VAL A 16 -13.44 27.81 33.03
C VAL A 16 -13.61 26.53 33.84
N ILE A 17 -14.65 26.43 34.69
CA ILE A 17 -14.93 25.21 35.47
C ILE A 17 -15.32 24.04 34.57
N LEU A 18 -16.11 24.25 33.52
CA LEU A 18 -16.45 23.22 32.54
C LEU A 18 -15.22 22.77 31.73
N PHE A 19 -14.35 23.71 31.35
CA PHE A 19 -13.12 23.38 30.62
C PHE A 19 -12.11 22.60 31.49
N LEU A 20 -11.93 22.98 32.74
CA LEU A 20 -11.08 22.25 33.71
C LEU A 20 -11.66 20.88 34.06
N GLY A 21 -12.97 20.76 34.24
CA GLY A 21 -13.66 19.50 34.48
C GLY A 21 -13.53 18.53 33.27
N PHE A 22 -13.62 19.04 32.04
CA PHE A 22 -13.44 18.23 30.83
C PHE A 22 -11.98 17.80 30.67
N SER A 23 -11.01 18.65 31.00
CA SER A 23 -9.59 18.31 30.94
C SER A 23 -9.18 17.26 31.98
N ILE A 24 -9.80 17.28 33.17
CA ILE A 24 -9.56 16.27 34.22
C ILE A 24 -10.18 14.91 33.83
N LEU A 25 -11.38 14.91 33.27
CA LEU A 25 -12.03 13.68 32.75
C LEU A 25 -11.31 13.09 31.54
N TRP A 26 -10.74 13.93 30.67
CA TRP A 26 -9.96 13.49 29.52
C TRP A 26 -8.63 12.85 29.92
N ASN A 27 -7.91 13.43 30.90
CA ASN A 27 -6.65 12.87 31.40
C ASN A 27 -6.83 11.60 32.26
N ALA A 28 -8.00 11.37 32.85
CA ALA A 28 -8.25 10.17 33.64
C ALA A 28 -8.44 8.91 32.81
N ASN A 29 -8.77 9.04 31.51
CA ASN A 29 -8.96 7.92 30.60
C ASN A 29 -7.69 7.51 29.81
N ASP A 30 -6.61 8.30 29.87
CA ASP A 30 -5.36 8.06 29.14
C ASP A 30 -4.18 7.58 30.01
N SER A 31 -4.44 7.04 31.19
CA SER A 31 -3.38 6.41 32.00
C SER A 31 -3.02 5.04 31.36
N PRO A 32 -1.76 4.81 30.97
CA PRO A 32 -1.32 3.50 30.53
C PRO A 32 -1.45 2.50 31.67
N PRO A 33 -1.77 1.22 31.40
CA PRO A 33 -1.83 0.20 32.43
C PRO A 33 -0.47 0.09 33.13
N ALA A 34 -0.48 0.13 34.46
CA ALA A 34 0.70 0.03 35.30
C ALA A 34 1.45 -1.28 34.98
N LEU A 35 2.74 -1.16 34.68
CA LEU A 35 3.66 -2.28 34.58
C LEU A 35 3.71 -3.01 35.92
N VAL A 36 3.18 -4.24 35.97
CA VAL A 36 3.31 -5.14 37.10
C VAL A 36 4.74 -5.68 37.07
N PRO A 37 5.53 -5.55 38.15
CA PRO A 37 6.88 -6.11 38.18
C PRO A 37 6.82 -7.64 38.25
N PHE A 38 7.55 -8.31 37.37
CA PHE A 38 7.76 -9.74 37.38
C PHE A 38 8.47 -10.17 38.67
N ALA A 39 7.82 -11.03 39.47
CA ALA A 39 8.45 -11.76 40.54
C ALA A 39 9.00 -13.11 40.00
N PRO A 40 10.19 -13.57 40.46
CA PRO A 40 10.79 -14.80 39.99
C PRO A 40 10.01 -16.03 40.47
N SER A 41 9.77 -16.95 39.53
CA SER A 41 9.07 -18.20 39.76
C SER A 41 9.93 -19.22 40.53
N THR A 42 9.42 -19.73 41.63
CA THR A 42 9.88 -20.94 42.30
C THR A 42 9.01 -22.12 41.89
N PRO A 43 9.54 -23.36 41.80
CA PRO A 43 8.83 -24.48 41.18
C PRO A 43 7.78 -25.12 42.08
N ALA A 44 6.72 -25.58 41.44
CA ALA A 44 5.48 -26.09 42.02
C ALA A 44 5.57 -27.55 42.47
N SER A 45 4.81 -27.84 43.50
CA SER A 45 4.35 -29.20 43.85
C SER A 45 2.85 -29.35 43.50
N ARG A 46 2.55 -30.55 42.98
CA ARG A 46 1.17 -31.07 42.70
C ARG A 46 0.22 -30.98 43.90
N ILE A 47 -1.05 -30.72 43.64
CA ILE A 47 -2.20 -31.50 44.18
C ILE A 47 -3.48 -31.11 43.41
N SER A 48 -4.31 -32.14 43.15
CA SER A 48 -5.64 -32.20 42.54
C SER A 48 -6.73 -31.50 43.35
N GLU A 49 -7.76 -30.94 42.69
CA GLU A 49 -9.17 -31.32 42.85
C GLU A 49 -10.16 -30.30 42.26
N SER A 50 -11.13 -30.89 41.63
CA SER A 50 -12.47 -30.46 41.19
C SER A 50 -13.08 -29.17 41.82
N GLY A 51 -13.71 -28.35 40.97
CA GLY A 51 -14.61 -27.29 41.42
C GLY A 51 -15.25 -26.52 40.26
N THR A 52 -16.44 -26.95 39.88
CA THR A 52 -17.35 -26.23 38.99
C THR A 52 -17.74 -24.88 39.60
N ASN A 53 -17.52 -23.78 38.89
CA ASN A 53 -18.17 -22.49 39.18
C ASN A 53 -18.76 -21.87 37.92
N LYS A 54 -20.10 -21.83 37.90
CA LYS A 54 -20.92 -21.08 36.97
C LYS A 54 -20.83 -19.60 37.33
N TYR A 55 -20.41 -18.76 36.40
CA TYR A 55 -20.70 -17.33 36.44
C TYR A 55 -21.77 -17.00 35.39
N VAL A 56 -22.91 -16.49 35.89
CA VAL A 56 -23.99 -15.89 35.13
C VAL A 56 -23.64 -14.41 34.95
N VAL A 57 -23.49 -13.98 33.72
CA VAL A 57 -23.44 -12.55 33.36
C VAL A 57 -24.75 -12.24 32.64
N ALA A 58 -25.55 -11.40 33.26
CA ALA A 58 -26.72 -10.77 32.63
C ALA A 58 -26.26 -9.62 31.74
N GLY A 59 -26.61 -9.64 30.47
CA GLY A 59 -26.41 -8.55 29.54
C GLY A 59 -27.63 -8.47 28.62
N GLU A 60 -28.27 -7.32 28.61
CA GLU A 60 -29.49 -6.99 27.90
C GLU A 60 -29.37 -7.22 26.39
N LYS A 61 -30.42 -7.81 25.82
CA LYS A 61 -30.59 -8.03 24.38
C LYS A 61 -31.48 -6.93 23.82
N GLU A 62 -30.95 -6.15 22.92
CA GLU A 62 -31.78 -5.46 21.93
C GLU A 62 -31.98 -6.39 20.72
N LYS A 63 -33.23 -6.75 20.47
CA LYS A 63 -33.66 -7.55 19.31
C LYS A 63 -33.92 -6.63 18.15
N VAL A 64 -33.25 -6.89 17.04
CA VAL A 64 -33.69 -6.42 15.71
C VAL A 64 -34.13 -7.67 14.93
N ASP A 65 -35.43 -7.76 14.67
CA ASP A 65 -36.03 -8.79 13.82
C ASP A 65 -35.77 -8.46 12.35
N ILE A 66 -35.06 -9.33 11.64
CA ILE A 66 -35.06 -9.33 10.18
C ILE A 66 -35.63 -10.69 9.74
N GLN A 67 -36.87 -10.67 9.26
CA GLN A 67 -37.47 -11.80 8.56
C GLN A 67 -36.86 -11.92 7.17
N ALA A 68 -36.14 -13.02 6.93
CA ALA A 68 -35.75 -13.45 5.59
C ALA A 68 -36.72 -14.52 5.10
N THR A 69 -37.46 -14.23 4.06
CA THR A 69 -38.37 -15.14 3.36
C THR A 69 -37.55 -16.00 2.41
N LEU A 70 -37.46 -17.30 2.71
CA LEU A 70 -36.94 -18.33 1.82
C LEU A 70 -38.05 -18.75 0.86
N ALA A 71 -37.87 -18.53 -0.45
CA ALA A 71 -38.65 -19.16 -1.50
C ALA A 71 -37.84 -20.30 -2.11
N VAL A 72 -38.32 -21.52 -1.86
CA VAL A 72 -37.84 -22.73 -2.50
C VAL A 72 -38.56 -22.88 -3.84
N GLY A 73 -37.79 -22.97 -4.94
CA GLY A 73 -38.30 -23.33 -6.27
C GLY A 73 -37.54 -24.52 -6.81
N GLN A 74 -38.18 -25.69 -6.70
CA GLN A 74 -37.81 -26.92 -7.46
C GLN A 74 -38.40 -26.85 -8.86
N SER A 75 -37.62 -27.18 -9.90
CA SER A 75 -38.09 -27.86 -11.14
C SER A 75 -36.90 -28.34 -11.94
N ALA A 76 -36.70 -29.64 -11.99
CA ALA A 76 -37.08 -30.54 -13.09
C ALA A 76 -36.05 -30.55 -14.24
N LEU A 77 -35.36 -31.69 -14.28
CA LEU A 77 -34.56 -32.26 -15.38
C LEU A 77 -35.39 -32.40 -16.68
N VAL A 78 -34.81 -31.99 -17.82
CA VAL A 78 -35.12 -32.56 -19.14
C VAL A 78 -33.83 -32.72 -19.92
N ASP A 79 -33.61 -33.96 -20.32
CA ASP A 79 -32.62 -34.51 -21.26
C ASP A 79 -32.86 -34.00 -22.71
N GLY A 80 -31.80 -33.80 -23.51
CA GLY A 80 -31.95 -33.49 -24.90
C GLY A 80 -30.63 -33.34 -25.65
N SER A 81 -30.17 -34.42 -26.24
CA SER A 81 -29.02 -34.67 -27.13
C SER A 81 -28.90 -33.75 -28.36
N ALA A 82 -27.66 -33.53 -28.74
CA ALA A 82 -26.96 -32.99 -29.92
C ALA A 82 -27.69 -33.00 -31.29
N PRO A 83 -27.17 -32.39 -32.38
CA PRO A 83 -25.78 -32.40 -32.82
C PRO A 83 -25.22 -31.11 -33.46
N ALA A 84 -23.95 -31.19 -33.78
CA ALA A 84 -23.09 -30.25 -34.47
C ALA A 84 -23.56 -29.73 -35.85
N SER A 85 -23.21 -28.48 -36.19
CA SER A 85 -22.99 -28.03 -37.56
C SER A 85 -21.97 -26.89 -37.58
N GLU A 86 -20.88 -27.12 -38.33
CA GLU A 86 -19.90 -26.12 -38.76
C GLU A 86 -20.55 -25.05 -39.66
N PRO A 87 -20.04 -23.86 -39.73
CA PRO A 87 -20.18 -23.01 -40.88
C PRO A 87 -18.86 -22.77 -41.61
N THR A 88 -18.96 -23.04 -42.85
CA THR A 88 -18.11 -22.88 -44.01
C THR A 88 -17.58 -21.45 -44.18
N GLU A 89 -16.30 -21.36 -44.53
CA GLU A 89 -15.64 -20.16 -45.06
C GLU A 89 -16.29 -19.72 -46.38
N THR A 90 -16.45 -18.40 -46.53
CA THR A 90 -16.66 -17.81 -47.88
C THR A 90 -15.71 -16.63 -48.04
N VAL A 91 -14.69 -16.85 -48.82
CA VAL A 91 -13.76 -15.86 -49.37
C VAL A 91 -14.48 -15.10 -50.50
N SER A 92 -14.53 -13.78 -50.44
CA SER A 92 -14.81 -12.95 -51.61
C SER A 92 -13.73 -11.89 -51.79
N LYS A 93 -12.98 -12.11 -52.84
CA LYS A 93 -12.02 -11.23 -53.49
C LYS A 93 -12.78 -10.12 -54.23
N ILE A 94 -12.42 -8.86 -54.02
CA ILE A 94 -12.73 -7.79 -54.97
C ILE A 94 -11.44 -6.99 -55.19
N GLU A 95 -10.94 -7.12 -56.42
CA GLU A 95 -9.97 -6.26 -57.08
C GLU A 95 -10.70 -5.02 -57.61
N GLY A 96 -10.03 -3.85 -57.58
CA GLY A 96 -10.55 -2.67 -58.25
C GLY A 96 -9.64 -1.45 -58.04
N SER A 97 -8.63 -1.34 -58.89
CA SER A 97 -7.80 -0.17 -59.13
C SER A 97 -8.63 1.04 -59.55
N GLN A 98 -8.32 2.23 -59.06
CA GLN A 98 -8.31 3.44 -59.90
C GLN A 98 -7.63 4.60 -59.13
N GLU A 99 -6.58 5.10 -59.76
CA GLU A 99 -5.89 6.36 -59.53
C GLU A 99 -6.70 7.50 -60.21
N PRO A 100 -6.79 8.68 -59.65
CA PRO A 100 -6.97 9.88 -60.45
C PRO A 100 -5.94 10.98 -60.23
N GLN A 101 -5.43 11.36 -61.28
CA GLN A 101 -4.80 12.52 -61.83
C GLN A 101 -4.83 13.86 -61.05
N LYS A 102 -3.69 14.51 -61.09
CA LYS A 102 -3.32 15.88 -60.74
C LYS A 102 -3.98 16.89 -61.68
N PRO A 103 -4.35 18.08 -61.23
CA PRO A 103 -4.33 19.27 -62.05
C PRO A 103 -3.40 20.34 -61.53
N SER A 104 -2.95 21.11 -62.50
CA SER A 104 -1.91 22.09 -62.57
C SER A 104 -2.20 23.44 -61.94
N GLU A 105 -1.12 24.10 -61.67
CA GLU A 105 -0.78 25.47 -61.34
C GLU A 105 -1.78 26.62 -61.63
N GLY A 106 -1.88 27.51 -60.64
CA GLY A 106 -2.43 28.86 -60.79
C GLY A 106 -1.84 29.81 -59.75
N SER A 107 -0.87 30.59 -60.18
CA SER A 107 -0.17 31.62 -59.43
C SER A 107 -1.08 32.79 -59.11
N THR A 108 -1.10 33.25 -57.82
CA THR A 108 -1.33 34.68 -57.50
C THR A 108 -0.70 35.03 -56.15
N LYS A 109 0.14 36.08 -56.20
CA LYS A 109 0.80 36.72 -55.07
C LYS A 109 -0.22 37.49 -54.20
N GLY A 110 -0.03 37.38 -52.89
CA GLY A 110 -0.71 38.23 -51.90
C GLY A 110 0.00 38.06 -50.54
N GLU A 111 0.96 38.97 -50.24
CA GLU A 111 1.60 39.05 -48.93
C GLU A 111 0.61 39.58 -47.89
N THR A 112 0.28 38.80 -46.90
CA THR A 112 -0.17 39.27 -45.57
C THR A 112 0.41 38.36 -44.50
N SER A 113 1.33 38.91 -43.72
CA SER A 113 1.99 38.25 -42.61
C SER A 113 1.03 38.10 -41.42
N GLU A 114 0.32 37.02 -41.32
CA GLU A 114 -0.28 36.55 -40.07
C GLU A 114 0.60 35.48 -39.45
N SER A 115 1.13 35.79 -38.27
CA SER A 115 1.88 34.84 -37.46
C SER A 115 0.97 33.73 -37.01
N LYS A 116 1.08 32.54 -37.65
CA LYS A 116 0.45 31.29 -37.18
C LYS A 116 0.92 30.98 -35.76
N PRO A 117 0.01 30.53 -34.87
CA PRO A 117 0.42 29.93 -33.60
C PRO A 117 1.35 28.73 -33.90
N LYS A 118 2.51 28.70 -33.25
CA LYS A 118 3.39 27.53 -33.32
C LYS A 118 2.67 26.34 -32.76
N ASP A 119 2.51 25.28 -33.56
CA ASP A 119 2.03 23.99 -33.11
C ASP A 119 2.86 23.54 -31.89
N PRO A 120 2.20 22.91 -30.87
CA PRO A 120 2.92 22.35 -29.76
C PRO A 120 3.91 21.29 -30.27
N PRO A 121 5.12 21.19 -29.69
CA PRO A 121 6.11 20.21 -30.10
C PRO A 121 5.50 18.81 -30.01
N LYS A 122 5.57 18.05 -31.11
CA LYS A 122 5.19 16.63 -31.11
C LYS A 122 6.02 15.91 -30.04
N PRO A 123 5.43 14.99 -29.27
CA PRO A 123 6.21 14.09 -28.41
C PRO A 123 7.26 13.39 -29.27
N ASP A 124 8.48 13.26 -28.73
CA ASP A 124 9.47 12.45 -29.43
C ASP A 124 8.96 11.00 -29.49
N GLU A 125 9.37 10.26 -30.51
CA GLU A 125 8.90 8.89 -30.74
C GLU A 125 9.33 7.90 -29.64
N SER A 126 10.19 8.31 -28.68
CA SER A 126 10.60 7.53 -27.51
C SER A 126 9.61 7.65 -26.32
N GLY A 127 8.59 8.54 -26.41
CA GLY A 127 7.64 8.77 -25.31
C GLY A 127 8.22 9.54 -24.12
N PHE A 128 9.46 10.01 -24.22
CA PHE A 128 10.08 10.83 -23.18
C PHE A 128 9.78 12.32 -23.41
N LEU A 129 9.32 12.99 -22.36
CA LEU A 129 9.21 14.44 -22.37
C LEU A 129 10.61 15.06 -22.60
N PRO A 130 10.71 16.18 -23.34
CA PRO A 130 12.00 16.83 -23.58
C PRO A 130 12.69 17.12 -22.24
N ALA A 131 14.00 16.89 -22.18
CA ALA A 131 14.80 17.08 -20.98
C ALA A 131 14.59 18.50 -20.42
N ILE A 132 14.07 18.59 -19.20
CA ILE A 132 13.89 19.88 -18.52
C ILE A 132 15.29 20.45 -18.25
N LYS A 133 15.58 21.64 -18.76
CA LYS A 133 16.85 22.34 -18.51
C LYS A 133 16.98 22.56 -16.99
N LYS A 134 18.23 22.41 -16.48
CA LYS A 134 18.55 22.67 -15.08
C LYS A 134 18.02 24.09 -14.71
N GLY A 135 17.11 24.16 -13.71
CA GLY A 135 16.46 25.42 -13.31
C GLY A 135 14.99 25.58 -13.74
N GLN A 136 14.41 24.63 -14.49
CA GLN A 136 12.99 24.68 -14.90
C GLN A 136 12.03 23.99 -13.92
N LEU A 137 12.54 23.22 -12.93
CA LEU A 137 11.71 22.75 -11.83
C LEU A 137 11.42 23.90 -10.86
N PRO A 138 10.22 23.94 -10.27
CA PRO A 138 9.93 24.89 -9.20
C PRO A 138 11.02 24.79 -8.13
N ASN A 139 11.47 25.88 -7.57
CA ASN A 139 12.60 25.90 -6.66
C ASN A 139 12.19 26.27 -5.23
N PRO A 140 12.23 25.33 -4.28
CA PRO A 140 12.22 23.88 -4.42
C PRO A 140 10.80 23.35 -4.69
N MET A 141 10.66 22.17 -5.35
CA MET A 141 9.38 21.48 -5.44
C MET A 141 8.96 21.02 -4.04
N ARG A 142 7.76 21.39 -3.61
CA ARG A 142 7.23 21.08 -2.27
C ARG A 142 6.31 19.88 -2.35
N ILE A 143 6.66 18.84 -1.61
CA ILE A 143 5.93 17.58 -1.58
C ILE A 143 5.38 17.37 -0.16
N PHE A 144 4.06 17.25 -0.01
CA PHE A 144 3.45 16.84 1.24
C PHE A 144 3.19 15.35 1.20
N LEU A 145 3.71 14.62 2.16
CA LEU A 145 3.44 13.21 2.35
C LEU A 145 2.58 13.03 3.60
N LEU A 146 1.41 12.43 3.40
CA LEU A 146 0.37 12.24 4.41
C LEU A 146 0.25 10.75 4.75
N GLU A 147 0.16 10.43 6.03
CA GLU A 147 -0.18 9.12 6.55
C GLU A 147 -1.08 9.29 7.77
N ASP A 148 -2.40 9.39 7.55
CA ASP A 148 -3.38 9.59 8.61
C ASP A 148 -4.09 8.30 9.05
N ALA A 149 -3.75 7.15 8.46
CA ALA A 149 -4.27 5.85 8.85
C ALA A 149 -3.58 5.29 10.11
N GLY A 150 -2.29 5.56 10.27
CA GLY A 150 -1.45 5.00 11.34
C GLY A 150 -1.20 3.50 11.15
N SER A 151 -1.06 3.02 9.90
CA SER A 151 -0.96 1.58 9.63
C SER A 151 -0.15 1.17 8.40
N HIS A 152 0.31 2.11 7.56
CA HIS A 152 0.98 1.80 6.31
C HIS A 152 2.33 2.52 6.18
N GLU A 153 3.11 2.48 7.26
CA GLU A 153 4.40 3.16 7.35
C GLU A 153 5.44 2.65 6.35
N GLU A 154 5.34 1.39 5.89
CA GLU A 154 6.22 0.85 4.84
C GLU A 154 5.97 1.57 3.50
N VAL A 155 4.70 1.79 3.15
CA VAL A 155 4.32 2.53 1.94
C VAL A 155 4.76 3.99 2.05
N PHE A 156 4.61 4.58 3.23
CA PHE A 156 5.11 5.93 3.54
C PHE A 156 6.63 6.02 3.32
N GLY A 157 7.40 5.07 3.85
CA GLY A 157 8.85 4.99 3.67
C GLY A 157 9.26 4.83 2.21
N ALA A 158 8.56 3.99 1.45
CA ALA A 158 8.80 3.76 0.03
C ALA A 158 8.53 5.03 -0.82
N LEU A 159 7.42 5.72 -0.56
CA LEU A 159 7.11 6.99 -1.23
C LEU A 159 8.16 8.07 -0.92
N ILE A 160 8.61 8.19 0.34
CA ILE A 160 9.71 9.09 0.70
C ILE A 160 10.95 8.77 -0.12
N TYR A 161 11.38 7.50 -0.12
CA TYR A 161 12.60 7.11 -0.81
C TYR A 161 12.55 7.47 -2.30
N ALA A 162 11.45 7.13 -2.99
CA ALA A 162 11.30 7.39 -4.42
C ALA A 162 11.22 8.89 -4.74
N PHE A 163 10.39 9.65 -4.03
CA PHE A 163 10.17 11.06 -4.34
C PHE A 163 11.30 11.98 -3.85
N ALA A 164 12.09 11.55 -2.87
CA ALA A 164 13.28 12.28 -2.46
C ALA A 164 14.40 12.26 -3.52
N GLN A 165 14.33 11.38 -4.50
CA GLN A 165 15.26 11.36 -5.65
C GLN A 165 14.97 12.47 -6.67
N ILE A 166 13.83 13.17 -6.55
CA ILE A 166 13.51 14.30 -7.43
C ILE A 166 14.47 15.46 -7.12
N PRO A 167 15.28 15.92 -8.10
CA PRO A 167 16.20 17.04 -7.89
C PRO A 167 15.46 18.30 -7.45
N ASN A 168 16.01 18.98 -6.45
CA ASN A 168 15.46 20.24 -5.94
C ASN A 168 14.02 20.11 -5.39
N SER A 169 13.73 18.96 -4.73
CA SER A 169 12.49 18.75 -3.99
C SER A 169 12.71 18.88 -2.49
N TYR A 170 11.63 19.12 -1.74
CA TYR A 170 11.61 19.10 -0.29
C TYR A 170 10.34 18.45 0.21
N ILE A 171 10.46 17.40 1.05
CA ILE A 171 9.35 16.60 1.50
C ILE A 171 8.96 16.96 2.94
N TYR A 172 7.71 17.38 3.11
CA TYR A 172 7.08 17.62 4.40
C TYR A 172 6.29 16.38 4.82
N GLN A 173 6.54 15.88 6.02
CA GLN A 173 6.02 14.63 6.53
C GLN A 173 4.92 14.89 7.57
N TYR A 174 3.72 14.36 7.33
CA TYR A 174 2.58 14.44 8.23
C TYR A 174 2.05 13.03 8.53
N LEU A 175 2.21 12.59 9.79
CA LEU A 175 1.78 11.27 10.24
C LEU A 175 0.78 11.40 11.39
N PHE A 176 -0.16 10.46 11.48
CA PHE A 176 -1.09 10.40 12.61
C PHE A 176 -0.43 9.78 13.84
N ARG A 177 0.07 8.55 13.73
CA ARG A 177 0.75 7.80 14.81
C ARG A 177 1.88 6.96 14.21
N PRO A 178 3.12 7.46 14.20
CA PRO A 178 4.26 6.66 13.74
C PRO A 178 4.46 5.48 14.69
N ARG A 179 4.56 4.26 14.14
CA ARG A 179 4.74 3.02 14.89
C ARG A 179 6.05 2.35 14.49
N PHE A 180 6.44 1.34 15.24
CA PHE A 180 7.55 0.45 14.94
C PHE A 180 8.83 1.18 14.52
N ASN A 181 9.05 2.38 15.06
CA ASN A 181 10.24 3.20 14.82
C ASN A 181 10.57 3.40 13.33
N ILE A 182 9.56 3.71 12.50
CA ILE A 182 9.76 4.01 11.05
C ILE A 182 10.84 5.08 10.83
N PHE A 183 11.01 6.01 11.77
CA PHE A 183 12.02 7.06 11.66
C PHE A 183 13.46 6.54 11.66
N ALA A 184 13.73 5.37 12.27
CA ALA A 184 15.04 4.73 12.16
C ALA A 184 15.32 4.28 10.71
N VAL A 185 14.30 3.75 10.01
CA VAL A 185 14.38 3.41 8.58
C VAL A 185 14.61 4.67 7.75
N LEU A 186 13.82 5.73 7.95
CA LEU A 186 13.99 6.98 7.18
C LEU A 186 15.37 7.60 7.39
N LYS A 187 15.92 7.51 8.60
CA LYS A 187 17.26 7.98 8.92
C LYS A 187 18.33 7.19 8.17
N SER A 188 18.14 5.86 7.98
CA SER A 188 19.10 5.03 7.23
C SER A 188 19.19 5.42 5.75
N PHE A 189 18.16 6.04 5.17
CA PHE A 189 18.20 6.54 3.80
C PHE A 189 19.16 7.71 3.58
N ASN A 190 19.62 8.36 4.65
CA ASN A 190 20.53 9.51 4.61
C ASN A 190 20.10 10.64 3.65
N LEU A 191 18.79 10.90 3.56
CA LEU A 191 18.20 11.93 2.72
C LEU A 191 18.31 13.31 3.38
N LYS A 192 18.65 14.33 2.59
CA LYS A 192 18.86 15.71 3.09
C LYS A 192 17.68 16.65 2.85
N ASN A 193 16.71 16.22 2.06
CA ASN A 193 15.57 17.02 1.61
C ASN A 193 14.27 16.65 2.32
N LEU A 194 14.37 16.19 3.58
CA LEU A 194 13.22 15.85 4.41
C LEU A 194 13.04 16.87 5.54
N ALA A 195 11.81 17.38 5.68
CA ALA A 195 11.40 18.14 6.87
C ALA A 195 11.31 17.21 8.10
N LYS A 196 11.40 17.80 9.29
CA LYS A 196 11.08 17.06 10.51
C LYS A 196 9.63 16.57 10.47
N PRO A 197 9.36 15.33 10.90
CA PRO A 197 8.00 14.80 10.96
C PRO A 197 7.09 15.65 11.85
N ARG A 198 5.82 15.79 11.43
CA ARG A 198 4.77 16.50 12.18
C ARG A 198 3.54 15.60 12.29
N PHE A 199 2.74 15.83 13.31
CA PHE A 199 1.43 15.16 13.40
C PHE A 199 0.48 15.73 12.34
N SER A 200 -0.28 14.86 11.67
CA SER A 200 -1.27 15.27 10.66
C SER A 200 -2.31 16.24 11.22
N THR A 201 -2.70 16.06 12.50
CA THR A 201 -3.57 16.97 13.23
C THR A 201 -3.01 18.39 13.42
N SER A 202 -1.68 18.56 13.28
CA SER A 202 -1.03 19.86 13.37
C SER A 202 -1.01 20.64 12.05
N MET A 203 -1.49 20.05 10.97
CA MET A 203 -1.58 20.70 9.66
C MET A 203 -2.60 21.83 9.70
N LYS A 204 -2.11 23.04 9.90
CA LYS A 204 -2.93 24.26 9.84
C LYS A 204 -2.87 24.83 8.44
N LEU A 205 -4.05 25.08 7.89
CA LEU A 205 -4.18 25.78 6.61
C LEU A 205 -4.34 27.27 6.93
N ASN A 206 -3.25 27.96 6.89
CA ASN A 206 -3.25 29.43 6.93
C ASN A 206 -2.28 29.93 5.85
N GLU A 207 -2.26 31.21 5.63
CA GLU A 207 -1.35 31.86 4.69
C GLU A 207 0.13 31.56 4.97
N GLN A 208 0.45 31.05 6.16
CA GLN A 208 1.80 30.68 6.60
C GLN A 208 2.16 29.22 6.32
N THR A 209 1.22 28.38 5.87
CA THR A 209 1.50 26.98 5.50
C THR A 209 1.96 26.94 4.05
N PRO A 210 3.14 26.37 3.75
CA PRO A 210 3.58 26.26 2.37
C PRO A 210 2.57 25.46 1.55
N GLN A 211 2.16 26.00 0.43
CA GLN A 211 1.32 25.30 -0.52
C GLN A 211 2.14 24.20 -1.21
N PRO A 212 1.76 22.91 -1.15
CA PRO A 212 2.49 21.86 -1.85
C PRO A 212 2.24 21.92 -3.36
N ASP A 213 3.25 21.54 -4.12
CA ASP A 213 3.11 21.26 -5.56
C ASP A 213 2.50 19.86 -5.75
N ILE A 214 2.93 18.92 -4.90
CA ILE A 214 2.50 17.51 -4.91
C ILE A 214 2.06 17.10 -3.50
N ILE A 215 0.98 16.33 -3.45
CA ILE A 215 0.49 15.64 -2.25
C ILE A 215 0.57 14.14 -2.51
N LEU A 216 1.21 13.41 -1.59
CA LEU A 216 1.26 11.96 -1.58
C LEU A 216 0.38 11.48 -0.43
N ALA A 217 -0.80 10.96 -0.72
CA ALA A 217 -1.68 10.32 0.26
C ALA A 217 -1.29 8.85 0.36
N THR A 218 -0.63 8.47 1.45
CA THR A 218 -0.13 7.12 1.68
C THR A 218 -1.25 6.12 1.80
N THR A 219 -2.35 6.50 2.49
CA THR A 219 -3.58 5.71 2.60
C THR A 219 -4.74 6.61 2.22
N CYS A 220 -4.96 6.72 0.91
CA CYS A 220 -5.88 7.70 0.36
C CYS A 220 -7.29 7.60 0.95
N GLU A 221 -7.77 6.38 1.26
CA GLU A 221 -9.06 6.15 1.91
C GLU A 221 -9.25 6.97 3.20
N PHE A 222 -8.18 7.11 3.98
CA PHE A 222 -8.21 7.87 5.23
C PHE A 222 -7.79 9.33 5.02
N ASP A 223 -6.72 9.56 4.26
CA ASP A 223 -6.13 10.88 4.09
C ASP A 223 -7.14 11.87 3.48
N VAL A 224 -7.82 11.48 2.37
CA VAL A 224 -8.80 12.36 1.70
C VAL A 224 -10.09 12.56 2.50
N THR A 225 -10.47 11.60 3.36
CA THR A 225 -11.69 11.72 4.14
C THR A 225 -11.50 12.47 5.46
N ARG A 226 -10.40 12.23 6.15
CA ARG A 226 -10.12 12.86 7.44
C ARG A 226 -9.58 14.28 7.30
N LEU A 227 -8.80 14.53 6.25
CA LEU A 227 -8.19 15.83 5.96
C LEU A 227 -8.93 16.57 4.83
N GLN A 228 -10.23 16.31 4.64
CA GLN A 228 -11.01 16.82 3.51
C GLN A 228 -10.93 18.34 3.37
N THR A 229 -11.04 19.11 4.46
CA THR A 229 -10.93 20.56 4.43
C THR A 229 -9.57 21.02 3.91
N GLN A 230 -8.49 20.41 4.43
CA GLN A 230 -7.12 20.70 4.02
C GLN A 230 -6.91 20.32 2.56
N MET A 231 -7.37 19.16 2.17
CA MET A 231 -7.24 18.65 0.81
C MET A 231 -7.98 19.55 -0.20
N THR A 232 -9.21 19.98 0.12
CA THR A 232 -9.98 20.90 -0.73
C THR A 232 -9.27 22.24 -0.89
N TYR A 233 -8.71 22.79 0.19
CA TYR A 233 -7.90 24.02 0.11
C TYR A 233 -6.69 23.86 -0.81
N MET A 234 -5.94 22.78 -0.67
CA MET A 234 -4.76 22.50 -1.48
C MET A 234 -5.11 22.29 -2.96
N LEU A 235 -6.23 21.60 -3.25
CA LEU A 235 -6.77 21.46 -4.61
C LEU A 235 -7.06 22.83 -5.24
N GLY A 236 -7.76 23.71 -4.52
CA GLY A 236 -8.12 25.05 -4.99
C GLY A 236 -6.89 25.93 -5.30
N ASN A 237 -5.74 25.61 -4.73
CA ASN A 237 -4.47 26.30 -4.95
C ASN A 237 -3.52 25.56 -5.91
N GLY A 238 -4.01 24.61 -6.69
CA GLY A 238 -3.28 23.98 -7.79
C GLY A 238 -2.35 22.84 -7.40
N SER A 239 -2.48 22.25 -6.21
CA SER A 239 -1.74 21.05 -5.83
C SER A 239 -2.20 19.83 -6.63
N TYR A 240 -1.28 18.88 -6.85
CA TYR A 240 -1.56 17.62 -7.52
C TYR A 240 -1.51 16.46 -6.53
N LEU A 241 -2.48 15.54 -6.58
CA LEU A 241 -2.64 14.42 -5.65
C LEU A 241 -2.19 13.10 -6.26
N PHE A 242 -1.32 12.38 -5.56
CA PHE A 242 -1.13 10.94 -5.72
C PHE A 242 -1.90 10.21 -4.62
N CYS A 243 -2.89 9.43 -5.02
CA CYS A 243 -3.83 8.75 -4.14
C CYS A 243 -3.51 7.25 -4.09
N THR A 244 -2.82 6.79 -3.04
CA THR A 244 -2.46 5.36 -2.89
C THR A 244 -3.62 4.56 -2.34
N ILE A 245 -4.05 3.54 -3.08
CA ILE A 245 -5.21 2.69 -2.77
C ILE A 245 -4.73 1.37 -2.13
N HIS A 246 -5.20 1.10 -0.91
CA HIS A 246 -4.93 -0.13 -0.16
C HIS A 246 -6.08 -1.14 -0.21
N HIS A 247 -7.31 -0.64 -0.20
CA HIS A 247 -8.54 -1.42 -0.14
C HIS A 247 -9.39 -1.16 -1.39
N ALA A 248 -8.97 -1.70 -2.53
CA ALA A 248 -9.63 -1.48 -3.82
C ALA A 248 -11.15 -1.77 -3.77
N ASP A 249 -11.55 -2.82 -3.04
CA ASP A 249 -12.94 -3.22 -2.83
C ASP A 249 -13.80 -2.16 -2.10
N ARG A 250 -13.19 -1.28 -1.31
CA ARG A 250 -13.90 -0.23 -0.58
C ARG A 250 -14.25 0.99 -1.43
N TRP A 251 -13.71 1.10 -2.62
CA TRP A 251 -13.97 2.22 -3.53
C TRP A 251 -15.19 2.00 -4.42
N HIS A 252 -15.80 0.82 -4.37
CA HIS A 252 -17.06 0.54 -5.04
C HIS A 252 -18.18 1.44 -4.48
N ASN A 253 -19.00 1.99 -5.37
CA ASN A 253 -20.03 2.98 -5.03
C ASN A 253 -20.99 2.50 -3.93
N GLU A 254 -21.42 1.24 -3.99
CA GLU A 254 -22.37 0.67 -3.04
C GLU A 254 -21.78 0.49 -1.64
N SER A 255 -20.45 0.29 -1.53
CA SER A 255 -19.80 0.00 -0.26
C SER A 255 -19.21 1.23 0.43
N SER A 256 -18.92 2.32 -0.30
CA SER A 256 -18.22 3.47 0.31
C SER A 256 -18.33 4.78 -0.48
N TYR A 257 -19.53 5.29 -0.60
CA TYR A 257 -19.81 6.58 -1.24
C TYR A 257 -18.92 7.72 -0.70
N LYS A 258 -18.48 7.62 0.56
CA LYS A 258 -17.63 8.63 1.19
C LYS A 258 -16.25 8.80 0.51
N TYR A 259 -15.62 7.72 0.06
CA TYR A 259 -14.31 7.79 -0.61
C TYR A 259 -14.46 8.41 -1.99
N TYR A 260 -15.48 7.97 -2.74
CA TYR A 260 -15.81 8.56 -4.03
C TYR A 260 -16.10 10.07 -3.92
N ASN A 261 -16.93 10.48 -2.96
CA ASN A 261 -17.27 11.90 -2.78
C ASN A 261 -16.05 12.74 -2.38
N ALA A 262 -15.15 12.19 -1.56
CA ALA A 262 -13.93 12.89 -1.15
C ALA A 262 -12.94 13.08 -2.30
N ILE A 263 -12.83 12.11 -3.22
CA ILE A 263 -11.89 12.15 -4.35
C ILE A 263 -12.46 12.83 -5.60
N LYS A 264 -13.79 12.88 -5.73
CA LYS A 264 -14.48 13.42 -6.91
C LYS A 264 -13.99 14.80 -7.34
N PRO A 265 -13.80 15.81 -6.46
CA PRO A 265 -13.29 17.12 -6.88
C PRO A 265 -11.90 17.06 -7.53
N TRP A 266 -11.04 16.15 -7.09
CA TRP A 266 -9.71 15.94 -7.66
C TRP A 266 -9.77 15.31 -9.05
N VAL A 267 -10.71 14.37 -9.25
CA VAL A 267 -10.98 13.74 -10.54
C VAL A 267 -11.54 14.74 -11.53
N GLU A 268 -12.51 15.57 -11.11
CA GLU A 268 -13.12 16.63 -11.94
C GLU A 268 -12.12 17.71 -12.35
N ALA A 269 -11.15 18.01 -11.47
CA ALA A 269 -10.07 18.96 -11.76
C ALA A 269 -8.93 18.36 -12.62
N ASP A 270 -8.94 17.06 -12.90
CA ASP A 270 -7.85 16.32 -13.55
C ASP A 270 -6.50 16.42 -12.78
N GLN A 271 -6.56 16.58 -11.45
CA GLN A 271 -5.40 16.79 -10.57
C GLN A 271 -5.11 15.60 -9.65
N VAL A 272 -5.38 14.38 -10.11
CA VAL A 272 -5.12 13.16 -9.35
C VAL A 272 -4.53 12.06 -10.22
N THR A 273 -3.62 11.29 -9.63
CA THR A 273 -3.17 9.98 -10.10
C THR A 273 -3.38 8.97 -8.98
N PHE A 274 -3.99 7.85 -9.31
CA PHE A 274 -4.19 6.73 -8.38
C PHE A 274 -2.99 5.81 -8.43
N LEU A 275 -2.41 5.54 -7.26
CA LEU A 275 -1.31 4.59 -7.10
C LEU A 275 -1.83 3.27 -6.54
N PHE A 276 -1.49 2.19 -7.20
CA PHE A 276 -1.82 0.84 -6.79
C PHE A 276 -0.56 0.08 -6.38
N LEU A 277 -0.65 -0.73 -5.35
CA LEU A 277 0.51 -1.46 -4.82
C LEU A 277 0.84 -2.74 -5.63
N SER A 278 0.02 -3.03 -6.65
CA SER A 278 0.20 -4.16 -7.58
C SER A 278 -0.75 -4.05 -8.77
N SER A 279 -0.42 -4.71 -9.87
CA SER A 279 -1.20 -4.64 -11.11
C SER A 279 -2.59 -5.27 -11.01
N HIS A 280 -2.76 -6.32 -10.21
CA HIS A 280 -4.08 -6.94 -10.04
C HIS A 280 -5.05 -6.02 -9.28
N THR A 281 -4.58 -5.26 -8.27
CA THR A 281 -5.42 -4.27 -7.57
C THR A 281 -5.79 -3.09 -8.47
N LYS A 282 -4.88 -2.65 -9.33
CA LYS A 282 -5.17 -1.68 -10.39
C LYS A 282 -6.28 -2.19 -11.31
N ARG A 283 -6.12 -3.41 -11.84
CA ARG A 283 -7.11 -4.05 -12.72
C ARG A 283 -8.48 -4.15 -12.06
N TYR A 284 -8.51 -4.57 -10.79
CA TYR A 284 -9.78 -4.64 -10.04
C TYR A 284 -10.49 -3.29 -9.99
N VAL A 285 -9.77 -2.20 -9.76
CA VAL A 285 -10.38 -0.85 -9.77
C VAL A 285 -10.84 -0.47 -11.17
N GLU A 286 -10.05 -0.71 -12.19
CA GLU A 286 -10.41 -0.37 -13.58
C GLU A 286 -11.64 -1.15 -14.07
N GLU A 287 -11.74 -2.45 -13.77
CA GLU A 287 -12.77 -3.33 -14.30
C GLU A 287 -14.03 -3.39 -13.43
N ILE A 288 -13.91 -3.25 -12.11
CA ILE A 288 -15.02 -3.47 -11.17
C ILE A 288 -15.47 -2.16 -10.51
N VAL A 289 -14.54 -1.33 -10.04
CA VAL A 289 -14.87 -0.14 -9.26
C VAL A 289 -15.32 1.02 -10.14
N LEU A 290 -14.52 1.37 -11.15
CA LEU A 290 -14.82 2.53 -12.01
C LEU A 290 -16.17 2.47 -12.70
N PRO A 291 -16.65 1.31 -13.20
CA PRO A 291 -17.98 1.21 -13.78
C PRO A 291 -19.10 1.55 -12.81
N SER A 292 -18.86 1.47 -11.50
CA SER A 292 -19.84 1.80 -10.45
C SER A 292 -19.93 3.30 -10.11
N TRP A 293 -18.96 4.11 -10.56
CA TRP A 293 -18.93 5.54 -10.24
C TRP A 293 -19.91 6.33 -11.11
N GLU A 294 -20.67 7.23 -10.48
CA GLU A 294 -21.61 8.14 -11.13
C GLU A 294 -21.27 9.62 -10.80
N PRO A 295 -21.30 10.55 -11.77
CA PRO A 295 -21.31 10.29 -13.21
C PRO A 295 -20.04 9.54 -13.65
N LYS A 296 -20.16 8.77 -14.74
CA LYS A 296 -19.03 7.99 -15.27
C LYS A 296 -17.94 8.95 -15.76
N HIS A 297 -17.01 9.28 -14.89
CA HIS A 297 -15.85 10.08 -15.27
C HIS A 297 -14.95 9.23 -16.17
N ARG A 298 -14.59 9.78 -17.33
CA ARG A 298 -13.55 9.20 -18.16
C ARG A 298 -12.19 9.56 -17.55
N ILE A 299 -11.74 8.77 -16.59
CA ILE A 299 -10.39 8.89 -16.06
C ILE A 299 -9.45 8.27 -17.09
N ALA A 300 -8.45 9.02 -17.54
CA ALA A 300 -7.47 8.51 -18.49
C ALA A 300 -6.67 7.35 -17.87
N ALA A 301 -6.34 6.33 -18.65
CA ALA A 301 -5.54 5.19 -18.18
C ALA A 301 -4.19 5.62 -17.57
N THR A 302 -3.63 6.73 -18.03
CA THR A 302 -2.41 7.35 -17.48
C THR A 302 -2.55 7.89 -16.05
N LYS A 303 -3.77 7.90 -15.51
CA LYS A 303 -4.05 8.29 -14.11
C LYS A 303 -4.05 7.09 -13.15
N PHE A 304 -3.77 5.88 -13.65
CA PHE A 304 -3.71 4.65 -12.88
C PHE A 304 -2.31 4.05 -13.01
N GLU A 305 -1.52 4.17 -11.96
CA GLU A 305 -0.13 3.77 -11.92
C GLU A 305 0.13 2.71 -10.86
N VAL A 306 1.06 1.80 -11.12
CA VAL A 306 1.53 0.84 -10.12
C VAL A 306 2.79 1.39 -9.46
N PHE A 307 2.75 1.45 -8.13
CA PHE A 307 3.88 1.80 -7.29
C PHE A 307 4.17 0.66 -6.32
N VAL A 308 5.30 0.00 -6.49
CA VAL A 308 5.69 -1.12 -5.62
C VAL A 308 6.33 -0.55 -4.35
N PRO A 309 5.78 -0.84 -3.15
CA PRO A 309 6.21 -0.19 -1.92
C PRO A 309 7.49 -0.84 -1.35
N VAL A 310 8.62 -0.54 -1.96
CA VAL A 310 9.95 -1.02 -1.54
C VAL A 310 10.88 0.14 -1.18
N PHE A 311 11.86 -0.15 -0.31
CA PHE A 311 12.92 0.76 0.10
C PHE A 311 14.19 -0.04 0.46
N PRO A 312 15.36 0.59 0.51
CA PRO A 312 16.59 -0.11 0.85
C PRO A 312 16.67 -0.38 2.36
N VAL A 313 17.09 -1.59 2.72
CA VAL A 313 17.49 -1.98 4.08
C VAL A 313 18.77 -2.80 3.98
N GLU A 314 19.68 -2.57 4.89
CA GLU A 314 20.89 -3.40 5.00
C GLU A 314 20.52 -4.79 5.54
N PRO A 315 20.80 -5.87 4.80
CA PRO A 315 20.50 -7.22 5.25
C PRO A 315 21.42 -7.63 6.41
N SER A 316 20.93 -8.52 7.26
CA SER A 316 21.77 -9.17 8.27
C SER A 316 22.86 -10.02 7.62
N THR A 317 24.03 -10.06 8.26
CA THR A 317 25.10 -10.98 7.89
C THR A 317 24.94 -12.36 8.53
N LYS A 318 24.06 -12.48 9.54
CA LYS A 318 23.72 -13.76 10.16
C LYS A 318 22.85 -14.56 9.19
N LYS A 319 23.13 -15.83 9.08
CA LYS A 319 22.37 -16.81 8.31
C LYS A 319 21.75 -17.79 9.27
N GLU A 320 20.49 -18.06 9.07
CA GLU A 320 19.77 -18.99 9.90
C GLU A 320 19.07 -20.05 9.04
N MET A 321 19.09 -21.29 9.51
CA MET A 321 18.33 -22.37 8.88
C MET A 321 16.85 -22.20 9.23
N SER A 322 16.23 -21.17 8.65
CA SER A 322 14.86 -20.77 8.96
C SER A 322 14.11 -20.26 7.74
N PHE A 323 12.79 -20.35 7.84
CA PHE A 323 11.85 -19.68 6.94
C PHE A 323 10.86 -18.88 7.76
N SER A 324 10.29 -17.84 7.16
CA SER A 324 9.44 -16.88 7.85
C SER A 324 8.03 -16.83 7.30
N LEU A 325 7.06 -16.52 8.16
CA LEU A 325 5.73 -16.01 7.81
C LEU A 325 5.57 -14.62 8.41
N GLN A 326 5.14 -13.66 7.60
CA GLN A 326 4.99 -12.27 8.02
C GLN A 326 3.53 -11.83 7.97
N GLY A 327 3.09 -11.06 8.97
CA GLY A 327 1.78 -10.41 9.06
C GLY A 327 1.11 -10.62 10.40
N ASN A 328 -0.07 -9.99 10.58
CA ASN A 328 -0.88 -10.19 11.77
C ASN A 328 -1.28 -11.66 11.91
N TYR A 329 -1.33 -12.15 13.16
CA TYR A 329 -1.69 -13.53 13.47
C TYR A 329 -3.21 -13.76 13.35
N GLU A 330 -3.73 -13.53 12.15
CA GLU A 330 -5.15 -13.62 11.80
C GLU A 330 -5.37 -14.81 10.85
N SER A 331 -6.10 -15.85 11.30
CA SER A 331 -6.39 -17.04 10.50
C SER A 331 -7.21 -16.75 9.23
N VAL A 332 -7.94 -15.63 9.18
CA VAL A 332 -8.64 -15.17 7.96
C VAL A 332 -7.68 -14.66 6.89
N ARG A 333 -6.44 -14.34 7.26
CA ARG A 333 -5.39 -13.85 6.36
C ARG A 333 -4.33 -14.90 6.04
N ARG A 334 -4.02 -15.76 7.03
CA ARG A 334 -2.94 -16.76 6.93
C ARG A 334 -3.47 -18.13 7.32
N ASP A 335 -3.20 -19.12 6.50
CA ASP A 335 -3.61 -20.51 6.75
C ASP A 335 -2.61 -21.24 7.66
N TYR A 336 -2.52 -20.78 8.92
CA TYR A 336 -1.63 -21.35 9.93
C TYR A 336 -1.87 -22.85 10.12
N LYS A 337 -3.13 -23.28 10.09
CA LYS A 337 -3.49 -24.69 10.32
C LYS A 337 -2.84 -25.61 9.28
N SER A 338 -2.96 -25.27 8.01
CA SER A 338 -2.37 -26.06 6.92
C SER A 338 -0.84 -26.01 6.95
N ILE A 339 -0.25 -24.83 7.17
CA ILE A 339 1.21 -24.67 7.25
C ILE A 339 1.79 -25.50 8.41
N PHE A 340 1.23 -25.39 9.61
CA PHE A 340 1.71 -26.16 10.75
C PHE A 340 1.51 -27.68 10.55
N GLY A 341 0.40 -28.09 9.93
CA GLY A 341 0.18 -29.49 9.60
C GLY A 341 1.21 -30.04 8.62
N ARG A 342 1.55 -29.28 7.57
CA ARG A 342 2.59 -29.64 6.60
C ARG A 342 3.99 -29.64 7.26
N PHE A 343 4.30 -28.64 8.09
CA PHE A 343 5.59 -28.58 8.80
C PHE A 343 5.75 -29.73 9.80
N SER A 344 4.71 -30.08 10.55
CA SER A 344 4.68 -31.26 11.43
C SER A 344 4.93 -32.56 10.65
N ASN A 345 4.24 -32.76 9.53
CA ASN A 345 4.42 -33.93 8.67
C ASN A 345 5.84 -33.97 8.08
N PHE A 346 6.38 -32.82 7.65
CA PHE A 346 7.74 -32.70 7.14
C PHE A 346 8.78 -33.09 8.20
N ALA A 347 8.64 -32.59 9.43
CA ALA A 347 9.51 -32.92 10.56
C ALA A 347 9.50 -34.42 10.88
N LYS A 348 8.33 -35.06 10.86
CA LYS A 348 8.17 -36.51 11.10
C LYS A 348 8.80 -37.37 9.99
N LYS A 349 8.76 -36.90 8.74
CA LYS A 349 9.35 -37.64 7.62
C LYS A 349 10.88 -37.57 7.57
N ASN A 350 11.51 -36.61 8.26
CA ASN A 350 12.93 -36.33 8.17
C ASN A 350 13.63 -36.28 9.56
N PRO A 351 13.45 -37.27 10.45
CA PRO A 351 13.92 -37.22 11.83
C PRO A 351 15.45 -37.23 11.94
N ASP A 352 16.13 -37.88 10.99
CA ASP A 352 17.57 -38.16 11.09
C ASP A 352 18.45 -37.19 10.26
N LYS A 353 17.85 -36.25 9.55
CA LYS A 353 18.61 -35.26 8.76
C LYS A 353 19.00 -34.05 9.62
N PRO A 354 20.30 -33.78 9.89
CA PRO A 354 20.75 -32.72 10.82
C PRO A 354 20.24 -31.32 10.44
N GLN A 355 20.19 -30.98 9.13
CA GLN A 355 19.68 -29.70 8.65
C GLN A 355 18.20 -29.50 8.96
N PHE A 356 17.39 -30.58 9.00
CA PHE A 356 15.98 -30.50 9.36
C PHE A 356 15.76 -30.37 10.87
N GLN A 357 16.68 -30.87 11.68
CA GLN A 357 16.62 -30.69 13.14
C GLN A 357 16.88 -29.24 13.54
N GLN A 358 17.69 -28.51 12.78
CA GLN A 358 18.01 -27.12 13.02
C GLN A 358 16.98 -26.16 12.43
N LEU A 359 16.07 -26.64 11.56
CA LEU A 359 15.08 -25.81 10.88
C LEU A 359 14.14 -25.14 11.87
N ARG A 360 13.97 -23.81 11.72
CA ARG A 360 13.08 -22.96 12.49
C ARG A 360 12.06 -22.28 11.57
N MET A 361 10.90 -21.97 12.16
CA MET A 361 9.87 -21.14 11.53
C MET A 361 9.70 -19.88 12.35
N HIS A 362 9.95 -18.71 11.74
CA HIS A 362 9.68 -17.42 12.36
C HIS A 362 8.30 -16.92 11.98
N LEU A 363 7.47 -16.68 12.96
CA LEU A 363 6.22 -15.94 12.81
C LEU A 363 6.50 -14.49 13.21
N ILE A 364 6.49 -13.57 12.23
CA ILE A 364 6.87 -12.18 12.44
C ILE A 364 5.62 -11.31 12.30
N GLY A 365 5.13 -10.75 13.41
CA GLY A 365 3.89 -9.98 13.38
C GLY A 365 3.37 -9.62 14.76
N HIS A 366 2.05 -9.65 14.91
CA HIS A 366 1.39 -9.44 16.20
C HIS A 366 -0.05 -9.98 16.16
N GLY A 367 -0.61 -10.22 17.32
CA GLY A 367 -1.98 -10.70 17.49
C GLY A 367 -2.07 -11.93 18.39
N ASN A 368 -3.22 -12.60 18.37
CA ASN A 368 -3.38 -13.83 19.13
C ASN A 368 -2.58 -14.95 18.48
N HIS A 369 -1.70 -15.59 19.25
CA HIS A 369 -0.89 -16.70 18.75
C HIS A 369 -1.76 -17.81 18.19
N PRO A 370 -1.52 -18.26 16.95
CA PRO A 370 -2.16 -19.45 16.42
C PRO A 370 -1.70 -20.69 17.22
N GLU A 371 -2.56 -21.68 17.35
CA GLU A 371 -2.25 -22.92 18.04
C GLU A 371 -1.19 -23.72 17.27
N VAL A 372 -0.01 -23.91 17.88
CA VAL A 372 1.10 -24.64 17.31
C VAL A 372 1.07 -26.10 17.80
N PRO A 373 1.10 -27.12 16.90
CA PRO A 373 1.22 -28.53 17.28
C PRO A 373 2.43 -28.79 18.18
N GLU A 374 2.28 -29.69 19.16
CA GLU A 374 3.27 -29.98 20.20
C GLU A 374 4.62 -30.42 19.60
N ASP A 375 4.58 -31.23 18.56
CA ASP A 375 5.75 -31.84 17.92
C ASP A 375 6.64 -30.85 17.14
N ILE A 376 6.14 -29.65 16.83
CA ILE A 376 6.92 -28.59 16.19
C ILE A 376 7.04 -27.33 17.06
N ARG A 377 6.50 -27.31 18.26
CA ARG A 377 6.42 -26.12 19.13
C ARG A 377 7.79 -25.48 19.38
N GLU A 378 8.81 -26.29 19.66
CA GLU A 378 10.18 -25.81 19.90
C GLU A 378 10.88 -25.25 18.64
N ARG A 379 10.27 -25.43 17.46
CA ARG A 379 10.79 -24.99 16.17
C ARG A 379 10.08 -23.74 15.64
N VAL A 380 9.02 -23.29 16.32
CA VAL A 380 8.24 -22.10 15.94
C VAL A 380 8.53 -20.97 16.90
N GLU A 381 9.04 -19.87 16.37
CA GLU A 381 9.39 -18.68 17.12
C GLU A 381 8.45 -17.52 16.78
N PHE A 382 7.86 -16.91 17.81
CA PHE A 382 7.00 -15.75 17.69
C PHE A 382 7.83 -14.48 17.89
N ASN A 383 7.89 -13.65 16.86
CA ASN A 383 8.62 -12.40 16.83
C ASN A 383 7.61 -11.24 16.77
N GLU A 384 7.28 -10.66 17.92
CA GLU A 384 6.19 -9.69 18.06
C GLU A 384 6.67 -8.29 18.38
N GLY A 385 5.91 -7.30 17.88
CA GLY A 385 6.11 -5.91 18.25
C GLY A 385 7.47 -5.33 17.85
N LEU A 386 8.13 -5.94 16.87
CA LEU A 386 9.45 -5.54 16.42
C LEU A 386 9.41 -4.14 15.79
N GLU A 387 10.47 -3.38 16.01
CA GLU A 387 10.77 -2.21 15.18
C GLU A 387 11.12 -2.62 13.75
N PHE A 388 10.87 -1.76 12.77
CA PHE A 388 11.08 -2.11 11.35
C PHE A 388 12.49 -2.61 11.03
N LEU A 389 13.55 -2.01 11.56
CA LEU A 389 14.91 -2.47 11.29
C LEU A 389 15.17 -3.87 11.86
N GLU A 390 14.64 -4.18 13.04
CA GLU A 390 14.74 -5.51 13.64
C GLU A 390 13.87 -6.53 12.88
N PHE A 391 12.65 -6.13 12.49
CA PHE A 391 11.78 -6.93 11.64
C PHE A 391 12.48 -7.36 10.35
N TYR A 392 13.04 -6.41 9.59
CA TYR A 392 13.74 -6.72 8.34
C TYR A 392 15.04 -7.49 8.56
N LYS A 393 15.70 -7.25 9.70
CA LYS A 393 16.89 -8.03 10.08
C LYS A 393 16.56 -9.50 10.26
N ILE A 394 15.57 -9.84 11.11
CA ILE A 394 15.15 -11.23 11.34
C ILE A 394 14.65 -11.85 10.03
N LEU A 395 13.83 -11.13 9.27
CA LEU A 395 13.35 -11.61 7.99
C LEU A 395 14.53 -11.92 7.04
N SER A 396 15.55 -11.06 6.97
CA SER A 396 16.72 -11.25 6.10
C SER A 396 17.64 -12.42 6.52
N GLU A 397 17.53 -12.90 7.76
CA GLU A 397 18.28 -14.08 8.24
C GLU A 397 17.68 -15.39 7.70
N SER A 398 16.39 -15.42 7.37
CA SER A 398 15.71 -16.57 6.78
C SER A 398 16.13 -16.82 5.32
N PHE A 399 16.01 -18.07 4.87
CA PHE A 399 16.26 -18.43 3.47
C PHE A 399 15.03 -18.36 2.58
N ALA A 400 13.82 -18.32 3.16
CA ALA A 400 12.56 -18.22 2.44
C ALA A 400 11.48 -17.49 3.24
N LEU A 401 10.57 -16.82 2.53
CA LEU A 401 9.33 -16.27 3.09
C LEU A 401 8.13 -17.01 2.51
N LEU A 402 7.24 -17.50 3.38
CA LEU A 402 5.97 -18.12 2.97
C LEU A 402 4.84 -17.09 3.07
N PRO A 403 4.08 -16.83 2.00
CA PRO A 403 2.94 -15.90 2.04
C PRO A 403 1.75 -16.48 2.80
N ALA A 404 1.56 -17.81 2.76
CA ALA A 404 0.56 -18.56 3.50
C ALA A 404 -0.86 -17.95 3.42
N PHE A 405 -1.30 -17.50 2.25
CA PHE A 405 -2.60 -16.86 2.08
C PHE A 405 -3.75 -17.81 2.39
N ALA A 406 -4.68 -17.38 3.25
CA ALA A 406 -5.83 -18.16 3.64
C ALA A 406 -6.96 -18.17 2.61
N ASN A 407 -6.94 -17.20 1.68
CA ASN A 407 -7.96 -17.03 0.64
C ASN A 407 -7.41 -16.30 -0.59
N ASP A 408 -8.24 -16.16 -1.62
CA ASP A 408 -7.84 -15.56 -2.91
C ASP A 408 -7.84 -14.02 -2.92
N GLU A 409 -8.21 -13.34 -1.85
CA GLU A 409 -8.27 -11.87 -1.83
C GLU A 409 -6.96 -11.19 -2.24
N TYR A 410 -5.81 -11.83 -1.89
CA TYR A 410 -4.48 -11.34 -2.24
C TYR A 410 -4.05 -11.65 -3.68
N TYR A 411 -4.86 -12.39 -4.41
CA TYR A 411 -4.72 -12.63 -5.84
C TYR A 411 -5.69 -11.81 -6.68
N ASP A 412 -6.79 -11.31 -6.07
CA ASP A 412 -7.87 -10.64 -6.78
C ASP A 412 -7.88 -9.12 -6.58
N ARG A 413 -7.94 -8.65 -5.31
CA ARG A 413 -8.28 -7.26 -4.98
C ARG A 413 -7.47 -6.59 -3.87
N LYS A 414 -6.63 -7.33 -3.16
CA LYS A 414 -5.77 -6.80 -2.09
C LYS A 414 -4.31 -7.06 -2.37
N ALA A 415 -3.46 -6.07 -2.18
CA ALA A 415 -2.02 -6.28 -2.19
C ALA A 415 -1.54 -6.81 -0.82
N SER A 416 -0.66 -7.79 -0.84
CA SER A 416 -0.04 -8.33 0.38
C SER A 416 1.27 -7.62 0.68
N SER A 417 1.45 -7.15 1.92
CA SER A 417 2.72 -6.58 2.39
C SER A 417 3.86 -7.61 2.46
N SER A 418 3.55 -8.92 2.49
CA SER A 418 4.58 -9.96 2.50
C SER A 418 5.40 -9.98 1.21
N VAL A 419 4.79 -9.66 0.08
CA VAL A 419 5.47 -9.68 -1.21
C VAL A 419 6.55 -8.59 -1.31
N PRO A 420 6.28 -7.30 -1.10
CA PRO A 420 7.33 -6.29 -1.06
C PRO A 420 8.29 -6.49 0.12
N ALA A 421 7.85 -7.03 1.26
CA ALA A 421 8.74 -7.31 2.39
C ALA A 421 9.82 -8.34 2.03
N SER A 422 9.50 -9.34 1.18
CA SER A 422 10.49 -10.29 0.69
C SER A 422 11.60 -9.60 -0.11
N LEU A 423 11.24 -8.67 -0.97
CA LEU A 423 12.18 -7.89 -1.78
C LEU A 423 13.05 -6.97 -0.91
N ILE A 424 12.43 -6.23 0.03
CA ILE A 424 13.13 -5.33 0.97
C ILE A 424 14.15 -6.10 1.80
N ALA A 425 13.78 -7.26 2.34
CA ALA A 425 14.65 -8.11 3.14
C ALA A 425 15.68 -8.89 2.29
N GLY A 426 15.48 -8.96 0.98
CA GLY A 426 16.29 -9.79 0.09
C GLY A 426 16.11 -11.29 0.35
N VAL A 427 14.91 -11.72 0.69
CA VAL A 427 14.55 -13.11 0.99
C VAL A 427 13.54 -13.60 -0.04
N PRO A 428 13.86 -14.62 -0.85
CA PRO A 428 12.97 -15.12 -1.87
C PRO A 428 11.65 -15.63 -1.27
N ILE A 429 10.54 -15.21 -1.85
CA ILE A 429 9.20 -15.68 -1.47
C ILE A 429 8.91 -17.03 -2.15
N VAL A 430 8.31 -17.96 -1.42
CA VAL A 430 7.83 -19.23 -1.98
C VAL A 430 6.45 -19.03 -2.58
N GLY A 431 6.23 -19.50 -3.80
CA GLY A 431 4.90 -19.45 -4.39
C GLY A 431 4.79 -20.12 -5.74
N LYS A 432 3.56 -20.46 -6.09
CA LYS A 432 3.21 -20.98 -7.41
C LYS A 432 3.32 -19.89 -8.47
N ARG A 433 3.37 -20.29 -9.74
CA ARG A 433 3.37 -19.36 -10.89
C ARG A 433 2.21 -18.36 -10.88
N ARG A 434 1.09 -18.69 -10.23
CA ARG A 434 -0.02 -17.74 -9.99
C ARG A 434 0.45 -16.51 -9.20
N LEU A 435 1.34 -16.66 -8.20
CA LEU A 435 1.88 -15.52 -7.45
C LEU A 435 2.69 -14.59 -8.36
N LEU A 436 3.56 -15.16 -9.19
CA LEU A 436 4.35 -14.42 -10.17
C LEU A 436 3.45 -13.66 -11.18
N GLN A 437 2.39 -14.29 -11.66
CA GLN A 437 1.43 -13.65 -12.58
C GLN A 437 0.62 -12.52 -11.93
N THR A 438 0.35 -12.64 -10.63
CA THR A 438 -0.43 -11.66 -9.87
C THR A 438 0.41 -10.44 -9.49
N TYR A 439 1.64 -10.68 -9.03
CA TYR A 439 2.60 -9.65 -8.64
C TYR A 439 3.69 -9.55 -9.71
N ASP A 440 3.35 -8.96 -10.85
CA ASP A 440 4.15 -8.88 -12.08
C ASP A 440 5.49 -8.16 -11.93
N TYR A 441 5.71 -7.52 -10.79
CA TYR A 441 7.02 -7.00 -10.41
C TYR A 441 7.97 -8.06 -9.82
N LEU A 442 7.50 -9.28 -9.51
CA LEU A 442 8.36 -10.43 -9.21
C LEU A 442 8.94 -11.01 -10.51
N THR A 443 10.07 -11.69 -10.38
CA THR A 443 10.68 -12.50 -11.44
C THR A 443 10.90 -13.92 -10.95
N GLU A 444 11.06 -14.89 -11.84
CA GLU A 444 11.41 -16.26 -11.43
C GLU A 444 12.70 -16.29 -10.60
N ASP A 445 13.64 -15.39 -10.91
CA ASP A 445 14.89 -15.25 -10.19
C ASP A 445 14.78 -14.62 -8.80
N SER A 446 13.64 -13.95 -8.50
CA SER A 446 13.42 -13.29 -7.19
C SER A 446 12.61 -14.12 -6.21
N MET A 447 12.22 -15.35 -6.57
CA MET A 447 11.39 -16.21 -5.72
C MET A 447 11.76 -17.69 -5.82
N TRP A 448 11.28 -18.47 -4.88
CA TRP A 448 11.30 -19.93 -4.94
C TRP A 448 10.03 -20.42 -5.61
N ILE A 449 10.11 -20.89 -6.85
CA ILE A 449 8.97 -21.43 -7.57
C ILE A 449 8.55 -22.76 -6.95
N GLN A 450 7.27 -22.84 -6.63
CA GLN A 450 6.56 -24.05 -6.22
C GLN A 450 5.82 -24.61 -7.44
N ASP A 451 6.13 -25.84 -7.82
CA ASP A 451 5.42 -26.53 -8.88
C ASP A 451 3.98 -26.89 -8.44
N ASP A 452 3.11 -27.19 -9.40
CA ASP A 452 1.68 -27.41 -9.09
C ASP A 452 1.43 -28.59 -8.16
N GLU A 453 2.28 -29.62 -8.26
CA GLU A 453 2.20 -30.85 -7.46
C GLU A 453 2.89 -30.73 -6.08
N GLU A 454 3.69 -29.69 -5.87
CA GLU A 454 4.43 -29.46 -4.64
C GLU A 454 3.59 -28.68 -3.61
N ASP A 455 3.82 -28.99 -2.33
CA ASP A 455 3.46 -28.08 -1.26
C ASP A 455 4.67 -27.19 -0.86
N ASP A 456 4.45 -26.22 0.02
CA ASP A 456 5.50 -25.30 0.47
C ASP A 456 6.63 -26.00 1.24
N MET A 457 6.37 -27.11 1.91
CA MET A 457 7.39 -27.90 2.61
C MET A 457 8.24 -28.73 1.64
N ASP A 458 7.73 -29.11 0.48
CA ASP A 458 8.52 -29.74 -0.57
C ASP A 458 9.57 -28.76 -1.09
N VAL A 459 9.18 -27.49 -1.31
CA VAL A 459 10.11 -26.42 -1.69
C VAL A 459 11.15 -26.17 -0.60
N ILE A 460 10.73 -26.07 0.67
CA ILE A 460 11.66 -25.95 1.82
C ILE A 460 12.64 -27.13 1.83
N GLY A 461 12.15 -28.34 1.58
CA GLY A 461 13.00 -29.55 1.49
C GLY A 461 14.08 -29.45 0.41
N ARG A 462 13.70 -28.96 -0.79
CA ARG A 462 14.67 -28.72 -1.88
C ARG A 462 15.71 -27.67 -1.49
N ILE A 463 15.31 -26.58 -0.85
CA ILE A 463 16.23 -25.52 -0.42
C ILE A 463 17.23 -26.06 0.61
N LEU A 464 16.79 -26.90 1.54
CA LEU A 464 17.67 -27.49 2.56
C LEU A 464 18.71 -28.46 1.99
N GLU A 465 18.52 -28.95 0.78
CA GLU A 465 19.49 -29.80 0.04
C GLU A 465 20.46 -28.97 -0.81
N MET A 466 20.23 -27.66 -0.95
CA MET A 466 21.12 -26.74 -1.67
C MET A 466 22.36 -26.40 -0.85
N SER A 467 23.44 -26.03 -1.54
CA SER A 467 24.57 -25.41 -0.89
C SER A 467 24.25 -24.01 -0.37
N GLU A 468 24.94 -23.57 0.66
CA GLU A 468 24.82 -22.22 1.18
C GLU A 468 25.02 -21.16 0.07
N GLN A 469 25.95 -21.39 -0.86
CA GLN A 469 26.20 -20.49 -1.98
C GLN A 469 24.98 -20.37 -2.90
N GLN A 470 24.31 -21.47 -3.22
CA GLN A 470 23.09 -21.44 -4.06
C GLN A 470 21.96 -20.66 -3.41
N ILE A 471 21.80 -20.79 -2.09
CA ILE A 471 20.80 -20.00 -1.32
C ILE A 471 21.17 -18.52 -1.36
N GLU A 472 22.44 -18.17 -1.13
CA GLU A 472 22.88 -16.76 -1.17
C GLU A 472 22.81 -16.15 -2.57
N ASP A 473 23.07 -16.90 -3.62
CA ASP A 473 22.90 -16.45 -4.99
C ASP A 473 21.43 -16.12 -5.29
N GLN A 474 20.50 -16.92 -4.79
CA GLN A 474 19.07 -16.65 -4.92
C GLN A 474 18.65 -15.39 -4.13
N LYS A 475 19.13 -15.25 -2.89
CA LYS A 475 18.94 -14.04 -2.08
C LYS A 475 19.54 -12.79 -2.75
N ALA A 476 20.70 -12.93 -3.39
CA ALA A 476 21.33 -11.85 -4.14
C ALA A 476 20.48 -11.40 -5.33
N ARG A 477 19.87 -12.32 -6.08
CA ARG A 477 18.92 -12.00 -7.16
C ARG A 477 17.67 -11.27 -6.65
N THR A 478 17.15 -11.70 -5.50
CA THR A 478 16.01 -11.02 -4.86
C THR A 478 16.37 -9.58 -4.46
N ARG A 479 17.57 -9.35 -3.92
CA ARG A 479 18.08 -8.01 -3.61
C ARG A 479 18.31 -7.17 -4.86
N GLU A 480 18.76 -7.79 -5.95
CA GLU A 480 18.92 -7.11 -7.24
C GLU A 480 17.55 -6.62 -7.76
N ARG A 481 16.53 -7.50 -7.72
CA ARG A 481 15.18 -7.10 -8.12
C ARG A 481 14.63 -5.94 -7.28
N ASN A 482 14.93 -5.92 -5.98
CA ASN A 482 14.59 -4.77 -5.12
C ASN A 482 15.26 -3.47 -5.65
N ARG A 483 16.55 -3.50 -6.00
CA ARG A 483 17.27 -2.34 -6.54
C ARG A 483 16.68 -1.85 -7.86
N GLU A 484 16.37 -2.76 -8.78
CA GLU A 484 15.72 -2.42 -10.04
C GLU A 484 14.39 -1.68 -9.82
N ILE A 485 13.55 -2.18 -8.90
CA ILE A 485 12.26 -1.55 -8.56
C ILE A 485 12.47 -0.18 -7.90
N LEU A 486 13.48 -0.02 -7.06
CA LEU A 486 13.84 1.29 -6.48
C LEU A 486 14.16 2.31 -7.57
N ASP A 487 14.95 1.92 -8.58
CA ASP A 487 15.28 2.77 -9.72
C ASP A 487 14.06 3.05 -10.60
N GLU A 488 13.22 2.03 -10.85
CA GLU A 488 11.94 2.19 -11.56
C GLU A 488 11.04 3.21 -10.86
N ASN A 489 10.86 3.09 -9.54
CA ASN A 489 10.04 4.00 -8.73
C ASN A 489 10.59 5.44 -8.73
N ALA A 490 11.91 5.62 -8.61
CA ALA A 490 12.56 6.91 -8.68
C ALA A 490 12.36 7.57 -10.05
N ASN A 491 12.53 6.82 -11.13
CA ASN A 491 12.30 7.28 -12.49
C ASN A 491 10.83 7.66 -12.74
N LYS A 492 9.88 6.86 -12.25
CA LYS A 492 8.43 7.19 -12.29
C LYS A 492 8.15 8.49 -11.54
N ALA A 493 8.63 8.64 -10.31
CA ALA A 493 8.44 9.85 -9.52
C ALA A 493 8.98 11.10 -10.24
N LEU A 494 10.16 11.00 -10.85
CA LEU A 494 10.76 12.07 -11.64
C LEU A 494 9.92 12.39 -12.89
N MET A 495 9.45 11.39 -13.62
CA MET A 495 8.60 11.56 -14.80
C MET A 495 7.27 12.23 -14.41
N TRP A 496 6.59 11.76 -13.38
CA TRP A 496 5.35 12.35 -12.89
C TRP A 496 5.52 13.81 -12.47
N SER A 497 6.58 14.13 -11.72
CA SER A 497 6.85 15.50 -11.29
C SER A 497 7.05 16.46 -12.46
N ARG A 498 7.72 16.01 -13.52
CA ARG A 498 7.90 16.78 -14.76
C ARG A 498 6.59 17.03 -15.48
N THR A 499 5.76 16.00 -15.61
CA THR A 499 4.43 16.10 -16.24
C THR A 499 3.54 17.10 -15.50
N ILE A 500 3.51 17.02 -14.16
CA ILE A 500 2.72 17.93 -13.32
C ILE A 500 3.21 19.38 -13.48
N THR A 501 4.52 19.61 -13.40
CA THR A 501 5.09 20.94 -13.58
C THR A 501 4.74 21.54 -14.95
N TYR A 502 4.76 20.71 -16.00
CA TYR A 502 4.36 21.15 -17.34
C TYR A 502 2.88 21.51 -17.41
N GLN A 503 2.00 20.69 -16.82
CA GLN A 503 0.56 20.95 -16.78
C GLN A 503 0.22 22.22 -16.00
N GLN A 504 0.81 22.40 -14.81
CA GLN A 504 0.62 23.61 -13.99
C GLN A 504 1.02 24.89 -14.74
N LYS A 505 2.15 24.88 -15.44
CA LYS A 505 2.57 26.02 -16.28
C LYS A 505 1.62 26.31 -17.43
N ARG A 506 1.10 25.26 -18.07
CA ARG A 506 0.18 25.40 -19.20
C ARG A 506 -1.17 25.98 -18.78
N THR A 507 -1.66 25.62 -17.61
CA THR A 507 -2.96 26.07 -17.08
C THR A 507 -2.89 27.39 -16.33
N GLY A 508 -1.68 27.95 -16.10
CA GLY A 508 -1.49 29.13 -15.26
C GLY A 508 -1.78 28.89 -13.76
N GLN A 509 -1.95 27.62 -13.37
CA GLN A 509 -2.19 27.19 -11.99
C GLN A 509 -0.86 26.95 -11.23
N GLU A 510 0.15 27.79 -11.46
CA GLU A 510 1.36 27.72 -10.62
C GLU A 510 0.97 28.05 -9.17
N PRO A 511 1.36 27.22 -8.18
CA PRO A 511 1.10 27.51 -6.78
C PRO A 511 1.66 28.88 -6.41
N LEU A 512 0.89 29.68 -5.66
CA LEU A 512 1.29 31.00 -5.20
C LEU A 512 2.64 30.91 -4.45
N ARG A 513 3.69 31.48 -5.01
CA ARG A 513 5.08 31.36 -4.53
C ARG A 513 5.66 32.62 -3.93
N GLU A 514 4.89 33.70 -3.86
CA GLU A 514 5.42 34.98 -3.37
C GLU A 514 5.55 34.99 -1.86
N GLY A 515 6.73 35.30 -1.37
CA GLY A 515 6.96 35.88 -0.05
C GLY A 515 7.47 35.01 1.09
N TRP A 516 8.05 33.83 0.87
CA TRP A 516 8.48 32.95 1.98
C TRP A 516 10.00 32.95 2.18
N ASN A 517 10.45 33.67 3.20
CA ASN A 517 11.78 33.51 3.77
C ASN A 517 11.76 32.34 4.77
N TRP A 518 12.60 31.34 4.51
CA TRP A 518 12.71 30.12 5.32
C TRP A 518 13.89 30.28 6.28
N GLU A 519 13.66 30.76 7.49
CA GLU A 519 14.53 30.51 8.63
C GLU A 519 13.88 29.43 9.52
N TRP A 520 14.54 28.29 9.64
CA TRP A 520 14.13 27.16 10.49
C TRP A 520 15.18 26.87 11.54
#